data_352fa50e710ef3a538f2cd4d5a1c60a5
#
_entry.id   352fa50e710ef3a538f2cd4d5a1c60a5
#
_cell.length_a   1.000
_cell.length_b   1.000
_cell.length_c   1.000
_cell.angle_alpha   90.00
_cell.angle_beta   90.00
_cell.angle_gamma   90.00
#
_symmetry.space_group_name_H-M   'P 1'
#
loop_
_entity.id
_entity.type
_entity.pdbx_description
1 polymer ?
#
loop_
_entity_poly.entity_id
_entity_poly.type
_entity_poly.pdbx_seq_one_letter_code
_entity_poly.pdbx_strand_id
1 'polypeptide(L)'
;HRYTDLIYVHIMIKDRNMELAIQQAKKAAKRDEVPVGAIIQDASGKIIAKESNKTIELCDPTAHAEINAIRKACKERKDLYLNDCTMYVTLEPCSMCLAAIVNSRLKKLIYGLPSPKYGALSSNHSPCQSREKLVENTEVYGGFYQSEISRIMKEFFEEKRGHFFGNRY
;
A
#
# COMPACT_ATOMS: atom_id res chain seq x y z
N HIS A 1 -9.40 -13.41 -17.64
CA HIS A 1 -9.10 -14.81 -17.29
C HIS A 1 -8.01 -14.96 -16.21
N ARG A 2 -7.05 -14.04 -16.08
CA ARG A 2 -6.02 -14.10 -15.02
C ARG A 2 -6.51 -13.60 -13.65
N TYR A 3 -7.58 -12.84 -13.59
CA TYR A 3 -8.12 -12.30 -12.34
C TYR A 3 -8.95 -13.32 -11.54
N THR A 4 -9.67 -14.20 -12.21
CA THR A 4 -10.54 -15.19 -11.57
C THR A 4 -9.78 -16.38 -10.98
N ASP A 5 -8.71 -16.81 -11.62
CA ASP A 5 -7.91 -17.95 -11.15
C ASP A 5 -7.04 -17.58 -9.94
N LEU A 6 -6.63 -16.30 -9.84
CA LEU A 6 -5.86 -15.77 -8.70
C LEU A 6 -6.70 -15.64 -7.42
N ILE A 7 -8.01 -15.37 -7.55
CA ILE A 7 -8.91 -15.25 -6.38
C ILE A 7 -9.05 -16.58 -5.63
N TYR A 8 -9.08 -17.71 -6.34
CA TYR A 8 -9.21 -19.04 -5.71
C TYR A 8 -7.93 -19.48 -5.00
N VAL A 9 -6.77 -19.15 -5.53
CA VAL A 9 -5.46 -19.46 -4.91
C VAL A 9 -5.23 -18.60 -3.67
N HIS A 10 -5.82 -17.42 -3.61
CA HIS A 10 -5.65 -16.45 -2.52
C HIS A 10 -6.29 -16.82 -1.20
N ILE A 11 -7.40 -17.58 -1.21
CA ILE A 11 -8.09 -17.99 0.01
C ILE A 11 -7.27 -19.02 0.81
N MET A 12 -6.30 -19.67 0.19
CA MET A 12 -5.55 -20.77 0.74
C MET A 12 -4.08 -20.49 1.07
N ILE A 13 -3.50 -19.38 0.63
CA ILE A 13 -2.08 -19.08 0.81
C ILE A 13 -1.89 -17.91 1.77
N LYS A 14 -1.28 -18.20 2.93
CA LYS A 14 -0.77 -17.14 3.82
C LYS A 14 0.43 -16.45 3.15
N ASP A 15 0.34 -15.14 2.98
CA ASP A 15 1.45 -14.31 2.51
C ASP A 15 2.08 -13.59 3.68
N ARG A 16 3.29 -14.01 4.06
CA ARG A 16 4.03 -13.43 5.19
C ARG A 16 4.28 -11.93 5.01
N ASN A 17 4.59 -11.49 3.80
CA ASN A 17 4.91 -10.09 3.56
C ASN A 17 3.67 -9.21 3.64
N MET A 18 2.53 -9.69 3.17
CA MET A 18 1.26 -8.97 3.36
C MET A 18 0.87 -8.94 4.84
N GLU A 19 1.09 -10.00 5.59
CA GLU A 19 0.88 -10.01 7.05
C GLU A 19 1.76 -8.98 7.76
N LEU A 20 3.02 -8.83 7.35
CA LEU A 20 3.90 -7.77 7.87
C LEU A 20 3.41 -6.37 7.50
N ALA A 21 2.89 -6.17 6.29
CA ALA A 21 2.26 -4.92 5.88
C ALA A 21 1.03 -4.59 6.75
N ILE A 22 0.20 -5.59 7.05
CA ILE A 22 -0.95 -5.45 7.94
C ILE A 22 -0.51 -5.07 9.37
N GLN A 23 0.57 -5.64 9.87
CA GLN A 23 1.13 -5.25 11.17
C GLN A 23 1.55 -3.78 11.18
N GLN A 24 2.16 -3.29 10.09
CA GLN A 24 2.49 -1.87 9.95
C GLN A 24 1.23 -0.99 9.93
N ALA A 25 0.18 -1.42 9.25
CA ALA A 25 -1.11 -0.72 9.24
C ALA A 25 -1.71 -0.63 10.66
N LYS A 26 -1.69 -1.71 11.41
CA LYS A 26 -2.16 -1.74 12.82
C LYS A 26 -1.34 -0.79 13.70
N LYS A 27 -0.03 -0.72 13.52
CA LYS A 27 0.83 0.24 14.25
C LYS A 27 0.47 1.69 13.91
N ALA A 28 0.16 1.98 12.64
CA ALA A 28 -0.31 3.30 12.24
C ALA A 28 -1.62 3.68 12.94
N ALA A 29 -2.59 2.78 12.97
CA ALA A 29 -3.87 3.01 13.66
C ALA A 29 -3.69 3.37 15.14
N LYS A 30 -2.74 2.73 15.84
CA LYS A 30 -2.43 3.04 17.24
C LYS A 30 -1.84 4.45 17.44
N ARG A 31 -1.31 5.06 16.38
CA ARG A 31 -0.78 6.42 16.40
C ARG A 31 -1.77 7.44 15.80
N ASP A 32 -3.01 7.06 15.62
CA ASP A 32 -4.04 7.87 14.95
C ASP A 32 -3.73 8.23 13.48
N GLU A 33 -2.89 7.45 12.85
CA GLU A 33 -2.61 7.52 11.41
C GLU A 33 -3.54 6.56 10.64
N VAL A 34 -3.93 6.93 9.42
CA VAL A 34 -4.69 6.04 8.55
C VAL A 34 -3.94 4.71 8.42
N PRO A 35 -4.60 3.55 8.68
CA PRO A 35 -3.93 2.26 8.80
C PRO A 35 -3.55 1.67 7.45
N VAL A 36 -2.47 2.17 6.88
CA VAL A 36 -1.83 1.63 5.68
C VAL A 36 -0.40 1.23 6.02
N GLY A 37 -0.01 0.04 5.61
CA GLY A 37 1.33 -0.49 5.78
C GLY A 37 1.91 -0.93 4.43
N ALA A 38 3.21 -0.77 4.26
CA ALA A 38 3.94 -1.16 3.07
C ALA A 38 5.27 -1.83 3.40
N ILE A 39 5.58 -2.88 2.64
CA ILE A 39 6.81 -3.68 2.73
C ILE A 39 7.47 -3.67 1.36
N ILE A 40 8.78 -3.52 1.32
CA ILE A 40 9.56 -3.74 0.09
C ILE A 40 10.57 -4.87 0.34
N GLN A 41 10.54 -5.85 -0.55
CA GLN A 41 11.41 -7.02 -0.55
C GLN A 41 12.27 -7.02 -1.81
N ASP A 42 13.55 -7.29 -1.68
CA ASP A 42 14.46 -7.46 -2.82
C ASP A 42 14.38 -8.86 -3.44
N ALA A 43 15.11 -9.08 -4.53
CA ALA A 43 15.10 -10.35 -5.25
C ALA A 43 15.65 -11.53 -4.44
N SER A 44 16.47 -11.27 -3.41
CA SER A 44 17.00 -12.31 -2.51
C SER A 44 16.01 -12.75 -1.43
N GLY A 45 14.87 -12.08 -1.31
CA GLY A 45 13.89 -12.30 -0.25
C GLY A 45 14.12 -11.43 0.99
N LYS A 46 15.14 -10.56 0.99
CA LYS A 46 15.40 -9.64 2.10
C LYS A 46 14.39 -8.51 2.09
N ILE A 47 13.82 -8.23 3.26
CA ILE A 47 12.96 -7.06 3.46
C ILE A 47 13.84 -5.83 3.71
N ILE A 48 13.76 -4.86 2.81
CA ILE A 48 14.58 -3.64 2.84
C ILE A 48 13.82 -2.40 3.30
N ALA A 49 12.49 -2.49 3.40
CA ALA A 49 11.66 -1.44 3.99
C ALA A 49 10.40 -2.02 4.64
N LYS A 50 10.06 -1.52 5.81
CA LYS A 50 8.79 -1.75 6.53
C LYS A 50 8.31 -0.39 7.02
N GLU A 51 7.23 0.11 6.45
CA GLU A 51 6.76 1.45 6.73
C GLU A 51 5.23 1.52 6.82
N SER A 52 4.75 2.58 7.42
CA SER A 52 3.34 2.89 7.57
C SER A 52 3.07 4.35 7.22
N ASN A 53 1.79 4.71 7.11
CA ASN A 53 1.38 6.09 6.93
C ASN A 53 1.84 6.94 8.13
N LYS A 54 2.45 8.11 7.86
CA LYS A 54 3.00 9.05 8.85
C LYS A 54 2.70 10.49 8.51
N THR A 55 1.59 10.77 7.85
CA THR A 55 1.24 12.12 7.40
C THR A 55 1.06 13.09 8.55
N ILE A 56 0.46 12.66 9.65
CA ILE A 56 0.26 13.48 10.86
C ILE A 56 1.57 13.62 11.63
N GLU A 57 2.23 12.50 11.90
CA GLU A 57 3.48 12.47 12.67
C GLU A 57 4.56 13.37 12.06
N LEU A 58 4.72 13.34 10.75
CA LEU A 58 5.73 14.11 10.03
C LEU A 58 5.24 15.48 9.54
N CYS A 59 3.97 15.81 9.75
CA CYS A 59 3.34 17.00 9.15
C CYS A 59 3.62 17.08 7.64
N ASP A 60 3.53 15.94 6.97
CA ASP A 60 3.86 15.76 5.56
C ASP A 60 2.72 15.04 4.83
N PRO A 61 1.95 15.75 3.98
CA PRO A 61 0.84 15.14 3.26
C PRO A 61 1.27 14.08 2.24
N THR A 62 2.55 14.00 1.90
CA THR A 62 3.10 12.99 0.99
C THR A 62 3.58 11.73 1.72
N ALA A 63 3.64 11.72 3.05
CA ALA A 63 4.20 10.62 3.84
C ALA A 63 3.26 9.39 3.95
N HIS A 64 2.73 8.95 2.81
CA HIS A 64 2.02 7.69 2.70
C HIS A 64 2.98 6.51 2.92
N ALA A 65 2.45 5.37 3.35
CA ALA A 65 3.24 4.15 3.59
C ALA A 65 4.14 3.80 2.40
N GLU A 66 3.62 3.88 1.19
CA GLU A 66 4.33 3.56 -0.05
C GLU A 66 5.50 4.53 -0.29
N ILE A 67 5.29 5.83 -0.11
CA ILE A 67 6.33 6.85 -0.24
C ILE A 67 7.44 6.62 0.78
N ASN A 68 7.07 6.38 2.04
CA ASN A 68 8.02 6.11 3.11
C ASN A 68 8.84 4.84 2.82
N ALA A 69 8.18 3.79 2.32
CA ALA A 69 8.83 2.54 1.95
C ALA A 69 9.83 2.72 0.78
N ILE A 70 9.45 3.45 -0.27
CA ILE A 70 10.33 3.74 -1.41
C ILE A 70 11.56 4.53 -0.95
N ARG A 71 11.36 5.59 -0.17
CA ARG A 71 12.46 6.39 0.38
C ARG A 71 13.43 5.55 1.21
N LYS A 72 12.90 4.69 2.07
CA LYS A 72 13.70 3.80 2.91
C LYS A 72 14.48 2.79 2.08
N ALA A 73 13.83 2.14 1.13
CA ALA A 73 14.46 1.14 0.27
C ALA A 73 15.56 1.73 -0.61
N CYS A 74 15.30 2.87 -1.25
CA CYS A 74 16.31 3.56 -2.08
C CYS A 74 17.53 3.99 -1.25
N LYS A 75 17.30 4.50 -0.05
CA LYS A 75 18.38 4.89 0.86
C LYS A 75 19.20 3.70 1.33
N GLU A 76 18.54 2.59 1.68
CA GLU A 76 19.19 1.35 2.09
C GLU A 76 20.08 0.78 0.98
N ARG A 77 19.61 0.81 -0.25
CA ARG A 77 20.31 0.31 -1.43
C ARG A 77 21.32 1.30 -2.02
N LYS A 78 21.22 2.56 -1.65
CA LYS A 78 21.96 3.67 -2.28
C LYS A 78 21.72 3.72 -3.80
N ASP A 79 20.47 3.47 -4.22
CA ASP A 79 20.05 3.44 -5.61
C ASP A 79 18.67 4.10 -5.76
N LEU A 80 18.46 4.82 -6.85
CA LEU A 80 17.16 5.40 -7.22
C LEU A 80 16.14 4.35 -7.65
N TYR A 81 16.60 3.18 -8.08
CA TYR A 81 15.79 2.19 -8.76
C TYR A 81 15.66 0.89 -7.97
N LEU A 82 14.44 0.37 -8.00
CA LEU A 82 14.02 -0.83 -7.28
C LEU A 82 13.55 -1.91 -8.25
N ASN A 83 14.23 -2.04 -9.40
CA ASN A 83 13.80 -2.89 -10.52
C ASN A 83 13.80 -4.39 -10.27
N ASP A 84 14.37 -4.85 -9.18
CA ASP A 84 14.30 -6.25 -8.73
C ASP A 84 13.40 -6.45 -7.50
N CYS A 85 12.77 -5.37 -7.02
CA CYS A 85 12.01 -5.38 -5.77
C CYS A 85 10.51 -5.56 -5.97
N THR A 86 9.86 -6.10 -4.95
CA THR A 86 8.41 -6.22 -4.82
C THR A 86 7.92 -5.35 -3.67
N MET A 87 6.87 -4.54 -3.93
CA MET A 87 6.14 -3.83 -2.87
C MET A 87 4.88 -4.59 -2.50
N TYR A 88 4.65 -4.74 -1.20
CA TYR A 88 3.40 -5.22 -0.61
C TYR A 88 2.77 -4.05 0.14
N VAL A 89 1.55 -3.71 -0.16
CA VAL A 89 0.82 -2.61 0.48
C VAL A 89 -0.61 -3.02 0.82
N THR A 90 -1.10 -2.64 1.98
CA THR A 90 -2.43 -3.09 2.45
C THR A 90 -3.59 -2.47 1.69
N LEU A 91 -3.42 -1.26 1.18
CA LEU A 91 -4.44 -0.55 0.41
C LEU A 91 -3.94 -0.27 -1.00
N GLU A 92 -4.83 -0.32 -1.97
CA GLU A 92 -4.52 0.08 -3.35
C GLU A 92 -3.91 1.49 -3.39
N PRO A 93 -2.74 1.68 -4.06
CA PRO A 93 -2.10 2.98 -4.12
C PRO A 93 -2.94 4.07 -4.78
N CYS A 94 -2.88 5.28 -4.21
CA CYS A 94 -3.42 6.47 -4.85
C CYS A 94 -2.53 6.93 -6.02
N SER A 95 -2.98 7.94 -6.77
CA SER A 95 -2.27 8.45 -7.95
C SER A 95 -0.85 8.94 -7.63
N MET A 96 -0.64 9.60 -6.49
CA MET A 96 0.68 10.06 -6.05
C MET A 96 1.62 8.88 -5.82
N CYS A 97 1.17 7.88 -5.08
CA CYS A 97 1.98 6.70 -4.77
C CYS A 97 2.24 5.85 -6.02
N LEU A 98 1.26 5.75 -6.92
CA LEU A 98 1.43 5.04 -8.18
C LEU A 98 2.52 5.69 -9.05
N ALA A 99 2.54 7.02 -9.14
CA ALA A 99 3.59 7.75 -9.83
C ALA A 99 4.97 7.49 -9.21
N ALA A 100 5.06 7.46 -7.89
CA ALA A 100 6.30 7.14 -7.18
C ALA A 100 6.76 5.70 -7.45
N ILE A 101 5.84 4.74 -7.47
CA ILE A 101 6.12 3.34 -7.81
C ILE A 101 6.70 3.23 -9.22
N VAL A 102 6.09 3.91 -10.18
CA VAL A 102 6.59 3.96 -11.57
C VAL A 102 7.99 4.59 -11.65
N ASN A 103 8.18 5.72 -10.97
CA ASN A 103 9.46 6.42 -10.97
C ASN A 103 10.59 5.60 -10.32
N SER A 104 10.28 4.79 -9.32
CA SER A 104 11.24 3.90 -8.67
C SER A 104 11.50 2.61 -9.45
N ARG A 105 10.77 2.36 -10.52
CA ARG A 105 10.87 1.15 -11.36
C ARG A 105 10.69 -0.16 -10.60
N LEU A 106 9.80 -0.18 -9.61
CA LEU A 106 9.45 -1.41 -8.90
C LEU A 106 9.02 -2.51 -9.88
N LYS A 107 9.54 -3.71 -9.67
CA LYS A 107 9.25 -4.86 -10.53
C LYS A 107 7.83 -5.39 -10.33
N LYS A 108 7.38 -5.42 -9.09
CA LYS A 108 6.09 -6.01 -8.73
C LYS A 108 5.40 -5.20 -7.63
N LEU A 109 4.10 -5.03 -7.78
CA LEU A 109 3.21 -4.43 -6.80
C LEU A 109 2.12 -5.41 -6.42
N ILE A 110 2.02 -5.70 -5.13
CA ILE A 110 0.97 -6.55 -4.56
C ILE A 110 0.21 -5.71 -3.55
N TYR A 111 -1.08 -5.51 -3.78
CA TYR A 111 -1.91 -4.75 -2.85
C TYR A 111 -3.06 -5.57 -2.28
N GLY A 112 -3.54 -5.17 -1.12
CA GLY A 112 -4.64 -5.83 -0.42
C GLY A 112 -6.00 -5.33 -0.88
N LEU A 113 -6.55 -4.37 -0.14
CA LEU A 113 -7.90 -3.86 -0.36
C LEU A 113 -7.96 -2.90 -1.54
N PRO A 114 -8.80 -3.13 -2.56
CA PRO A 114 -9.10 -2.14 -3.58
C PRO A 114 -9.71 -0.87 -2.97
N SER A 115 -9.40 0.28 -3.55
CA SER A 115 -9.93 1.58 -3.13
C SER A 115 -10.67 2.25 -4.30
N PRO A 116 -11.97 1.98 -4.47
CA PRO A 116 -12.71 2.49 -5.65
C PRO A 116 -12.75 4.01 -5.75
N LYS A 117 -12.65 4.70 -4.61
CA LYS A 117 -12.73 6.16 -4.54
C LYS A 117 -11.38 6.86 -4.80
N TYR A 118 -10.29 6.32 -4.28
CA TYR A 118 -8.97 6.97 -4.30
C TYR A 118 -7.89 6.15 -4.99
N GLY A 119 -8.16 4.89 -5.28
CA GLY A 119 -7.20 4.00 -5.92
C GLY A 119 -6.95 4.39 -7.38
N ALA A 120 -5.68 4.43 -7.77
CA ALA A 120 -5.30 4.81 -9.13
C ALA A 120 -5.51 3.70 -10.17
N LEU A 121 -5.70 2.47 -9.73
CA LEU A 121 -5.85 1.29 -10.58
C LEU A 121 -7.31 0.93 -10.86
N SER A 122 -8.15 0.98 -9.82
CA SER A 122 -9.57 0.60 -9.90
C SER A 122 -10.52 1.78 -10.16
N SER A 123 -10.05 3.02 -9.97
CA SER A 123 -10.86 4.22 -10.21
C SER A 123 -10.91 4.57 -11.70
N ASN A 124 -12.11 4.67 -12.26
CA ASN A 124 -12.33 5.15 -13.63
C ASN A 124 -12.24 6.68 -13.74
N HIS A 125 -11.98 7.38 -12.65
CA HIS A 125 -12.14 8.84 -12.58
C HIS A 125 -10.86 9.65 -12.81
N SER A 126 -9.72 9.00 -12.98
CA SER A 126 -8.48 9.73 -13.24
C SER A 126 -7.71 9.14 -14.42
N PRO A 127 -7.54 9.89 -15.50
CA PRO A 127 -6.56 9.54 -16.52
C PRO A 127 -5.17 9.71 -15.91
N CYS A 128 -4.64 8.62 -15.35
CA CYS A 128 -3.30 8.62 -14.80
C CYS A 128 -2.34 8.00 -15.82
N GLN A 129 -1.51 8.83 -16.45
CA GLN A 129 -0.46 8.34 -17.37
C GLN A 129 0.48 7.34 -16.67
N SER A 130 0.64 7.45 -15.37
CA SER A 130 1.41 6.50 -14.57
C SER A 130 0.81 5.09 -14.58
N ARG A 131 -0.51 4.96 -14.75
CA ARG A 131 -1.19 3.66 -14.87
C ARG A 131 -0.75 2.90 -16.11
N GLU A 132 -0.67 3.57 -17.25
CA GLU A 132 -0.22 2.97 -18.51
C GLU A 132 1.23 2.49 -18.39
N LYS A 133 2.11 3.34 -17.87
CA LYS A 133 3.52 3.00 -17.64
C LYS A 133 3.70 1.87 -16.62
N LEU A 134 2.87 1.80 -15.60
CA LEU A 134 2.89 0.73 -14.62
C LEU A 134 2.60 -0.63 -15.27
N VAL A 135 1.55 -0.70 -16.09
CA VAL A 135 1.15 -1.95 -16.77
C VAL A 135 2.24 -2.48 -17.68
N GLU A 136 3.02 -1.60 -18.30
CA GLU A 136 4.12 -1.98 -19.19
C GLU A 136 5.33 -2.56 -18.44
N ASN A 137 5.63 -2.09 -17.24
CA ASN A 137 6.91 -2.34 -16.59
C ASN A 137 6.81 -3.03 -15.23
N THR A 138 5.61 -3.11 -14.65
CA THR A 138 5.40 -3.62 -13.30
C THR A 138 4.31 -4.68 -13.32
N GLU A 139 4.57 -5.83 -12.73
CA GLU A 139 3.54 -6.83 -12.46
C GLU A 139 2.65 -6.34 -11.30
N VAL A 140 1.33 -6.40 -11.46
CA VAL A 140 0.38 -5.93 -10.46
C VAL A 140 -0.61 -7.02 -10.09
N TYR A 141 -0.73 -7.28 -8.79
CA TYR A 141 -1.69 -8.22 -8.20
C TYR A 141 -2.41 -7.53 -7.05
N GLY A 142 -3.70 -7.73 -6.95
CA GLY A 142 -4.52 -7.14 -5.89
C GLY A 142 -5.58 -8.07 -5.34
N GLY A 143 -6.17 -7.67 -4.21
CA GLY A 143 -7.27 -8.41 -3.58
C GLY A 143 -6.83 -9.37 -2.48
N PHE A 144 -5.67 -9.16 -1.89
CA PHE A 144 -5.13 -10.00 -0.81
C PHE A 144 -5.63 -9.52 0.56
N TYR A 145 -6.11 -10.45 1.40
CA TYR A 145 -6.55 -10.14 2.77
C TYR A 145 -7.63 -9.03 2.85
N GLN A 146 -8.49 -8.96 1.85
CA GLN A 146 -9.48 -7.87 1.74
C GLN A 146 -10.37 -7.74 2.98
N SER A 147 -10.88 -8.85 3.52
CA SER A 147 -11.77 -8.84 4.67
C SER A 147 -11.10 -8.29 5.93
N GLU A 148 -9.87 -8.72 6.21
CA GLU A 148 -9.11 -8.25 7.36
C GLU A 148 -8.75 -6.78 7.24
N ILE A 149 -8.25 -6.35 6.09
CA ILE A 149 -7.86 -4.95 5.84
C ILE A 149 -9.09 -4.04 5.86
N SER A 150 -10.20 -4.46 5.26
CA SER A 150 -11.46 -3.73 5.30
C SER A 150 -11.95 -3.50 6.72
N ARG A 151 -11.86 -4.52 7.58
CA ARG A 151 -12.22 -4.40 8.99
C ARG A 151 -11.36 -3.38 9.72
N ILE A 152 -10.05 -3.42 9.55
CA ILE A 152 -9.09 -2.48 10.16
C ILE A 152 -9.43 -1.04 9.76
N MET A 153 -9.69 -0.81 8.46
CA MET A 153 -10.05 0.50 7.94
C MET A 153 -11.37 1.00 8.51
N LYS A 154 -12.40 0.14 8.55
CA LYS A 154 -13.71 0.48 9.11
C LYS A 154 -13.64 0.84 10.59
N GLU A 155 -12.99 0.02 11.39
CA GLU A 155 -12.82 0.26 12.83
C GLU A 155 -12.13 1.60 13.10
N PHE A 156 -11.07 1.90 12.35
CA PHE A 156 -10.37 3.17 12.48
C PHE A 156 -11.27 4.38 12.18
N PHE A 157 -11.99 4.37 11.06
CA PHE A 157 -12.85 5.50 10.68
C PHE A 157 -14.11 5.62 11.55
N GLU A 158 -14.66 4.53 12.04
CA GLU A 158 -15.78 4.56 13.01
C GLU A 158 -15.34 5.19 14.32
N GLU A 159 -14.19 4.82 14.86
CA GLU A 159 -13.61 5.42 16.06
C GLU A 159 -13.35 6.92 15.88
N LYS A 160 -12.79 7.33 14.74
CA LYS A 160 -12.56 8.74 14.41
C LYS A 160 -13.85 9.55 14.30
N ARG A 161 -14.92 9.00 13.73
CA ARG A 161 -16.24 9.66 13.69
C ARG A 161 -16.80 9.86 15.08
N GLY A 162 -16.68 8.88 15.97
CA GLY A 162 -17.08 9.00 17.36
C GLY A 162 -16.37 10.15 18.08
N HIS A 163 -15.06 10.30 17.90
CA HIS A 163 -14.29 11.42 18.46
C HIS A 163 -14.65 12.77 17.83
N PHE A 164 -14.90 12.80 16.53
CA PHE A 164 -15.26 14.04 15.84
C PHE A 164 -16.61 14.59 16.28
N PHE A 165 -17.59 13.73 16.57
CA PHE A 165 -18.89 14.13 17.11
C PHE A 165 -18.85 14.38 18.62
N GLY A 166 -17.93 13.75 19.35
CA GLY A 166 -17.78 13.95 20.80
C GLY A 166 -17.06 15.25 21.21
N ASN A 167 -16.24 15.81 20.33
CA ASN A 167 -15.42 17.01 20.62
C ASN A 167 -15.99 18.32 20.03
N ARG A 168 -17.18 18.31 19.47
CA ARG A 168 -17.83 19.53 18.94
C ARG A 168 -18.79 20.21 19.90
N TYR A 169 -18.86 19.76 21.15
CA TYR A 169 -19.74 20.34 22.15
C TYR A 169 -19.00 20.68 23.42
#